data_40ab614c866b212c662a9553696f5bfd
#
_entry.id   40ab614c866b212c662a9553696f5bfd
#
_cell.length_a   1.000
_cell.length_b   1.000
_cell.length_c   1.000
_cell.angle_alpha   90.00
_cell.angle_beta   90.00
_cell.angle_gamma   90.00
#
_symmetry.space_group_name_H-M   'P 1'
#
loop_
_entity.id
_entity.type
_entity.pdbx_description
1 polymer ?
#
loop_
_entity_poly.entity_id
_entity_poly.type
_entity_poly.pdbx_seq_one_letter_code
_entity_poly.pdbx_strand_id
1 'polypeptide(L)'
;MPVITPMSQSDRLLLRILRGTSDANIPFEGLCQLLRRLGFDERIRGSHHIFTKEGVEEILNLQPKGRQAKPYQVKQVRAVLLRYRLGGRGDER
;
A
#
# COMPACT_ATOMS: atom_id res chain seq x y z
N MET A 1 -17.67 22.20 17.23
CA MET A 1 -16.85 21.11 17.73
C MET A 1 -16.43 20.18 16.60
N PRO A 2 -15.17 20.06 16.36
CA PRO A 2 -14.78 19.17 15.28
C PRO A 2 -15.04 17.71 15.61
N VAL A 3 -15.39 16.98 14.60
CA VAL A 3 -15.59 15.55 14.74
C VAL A 3 -14.30 14.87 14.38
N ILE A 4 -13.81 14.04 15.28
CA ILE A 4 -12.60 13.31 15.02
C ILE A 4 -13.00 11.97 14.44
N THR A 5 -12.63 11.75 13.19
CA THR A 5 -12.93 10.50 12.53
C THR A 5 -11.83 9.52 12.86
N PRO A 6 -12.17 8.34 13.38
CA PRO A 6 -11.12 7.37 13.66
C PRO A 6 -10.44 6.92 12.36
N MET A 7 -9.18 6.60 12.46
CA MET A 7 -8.44 6.11 11.32
C MET A 7 -8.94 4.73 10.95
N SER A 8 -9.10 4.50 9.66
CA SER A 8 -9.45 3.18 9.18
C SER A 8 -8.26 2.24 9.30
N GLN A 9 -8.50 0.96 9.09
CA GLN A 9 -7.40 -0.01 9.09
C GLN A 9 -6.42 0.30 7.98
N SER A 10 -6.91 0.74 6.82
CA SER A 10 -6.03 1.11 5.73
C SER A 10 -5.15 2.29 6.09
N ASP A 11 -5.70 3.27 6.80
CA ASP A 11 -4.91 4.43 7.21
C ASP A 11 -3.81 4.03 8.19
N ARG A 12 -4.12 3.13 9.12
CA ARG A 12 -3.12 2.67 10.07
C ARG A 12 -2.03 1.88 9.37
N LEU A 13 -2.44 1.05 8.41
CA LEU A 13 -1.48 0.26 7.66
C LEU A 13 -0.58 1.17 6.84
N LEU A 14 -1.14 2.18 6.22
CA LEU A 14 -0.36 3.14 5.46
C LEU A 14 0.70 3.79 6.34
N LEU A 15 0.33 4.20 7.55
CA LEU A 15 1.31 4.81 8.45
C LEU A 15 2.41 3.81 8.82
N ARG A 16 2.06 2.56 9.07
CA ARG A 16 3.07 1.55 9.39
C ARG A 16 4.05 1.38 8.25
N ILE A 17 3.54 1.31 7.04
CA ILE A 17 4.38 1.14 5.86
C ILE A 17 5.29 2.34 5.68
N LEU A 18 4.74 3.54 5.81
CA LEU A 18 5.54 4.75 5.62
C LEU A 18 6.62 4.91 6.68
N ARG A 19 6.34 4.48 7.90
CA ARG A 19 7.36 4.54 8.95
C ARG A 19 8.48 3.55 8.73
N GLY A 20 8.20 2.44 8.09
CA GLY A 20 9.23 1.48 7.75
C GLY A 20 9.79 0.71 8.92
N THR A 21 9.04 0.59 10.02
CA THR A 21 9.58 -0.05 11.20
C THR A 21 9.14 -1.50 11.37
N SER A 22 8.25 -1.99 10.51
CA SER A 22 7.68 -3.31 10.74
C SER A 22 7.29 -3.96 9.45
N ASP A 23 8.23 -4.05 8.52
CA ASP A 23 7.93 -4.59 7.18
C ASP A 23 7.59 -6.07 7.22
N ALA A 24 8.01 -6.78 8.25
CA ALA A 24 7.82 -8.22 8.29
C ALA A 24 6.41 -8.64 8.69
N ASN A 25 5.60 -7.72 9.18
CA ASN A 25 4.29 -8.09 9.71
C ASN A 25 3.16 -7.35 9.03
N ILE A 26 3.27 -7.17 7.74
CA ILE A 26 2.24 -6.48 6.96
C ILE A 26 1.30 -7.52 6.36
N PRO A 27 0.01 -7.50 6.70
CA PRO A 27 -0.94 -8.44 6.11
C PRO A 27 -1.07 -8.20 4.61
N PHE A 28 -0.98 -9.28 3.83
CA PHE A 28 -1.01 -9.14 2.38
C PHE A 28 -2.34 -8.58 1.89
N GLU A 29 -3.44 -9.11 2.43
CA GLU A 29 -4.75 -8.63 1.98
C GLU A 29 -4.94 -7.16 2.34
N GLY A 30 -4.45 -6.74 3.50
CA GLY A 30 -4.52 -5.35 3.89
C GLY A 30 -3.72 -4.46 2.95
N LEU A 31 -2.55 -4.93 2.52
CA LEU A 31 -1.74 -4.18 1.58
C LEU A 31 -2.46 -4.05 0.23
N CYS A 32 -3.08 -5.12 -0.24
CA CYS A 32 -3.83 -5.07 -1.48
C CYS A 32 -5.00 -4.10 -1.39
N GLN A 33 -5.73 -4.13 -0.27
CA GLN A 33 -6.84 -3.20 -0.10
C GLN A 33 -6.37 -1.77 -0.08
N LEU A 34 -5.23 -1.52 0.58
CA LEU A 34 -4.67 -0.18 0.63
C LEU A 34 -4.35 0.32 -0.78
N LEU A 35 -3.71 -0.52 -1.59
CA LEU A 35 -3.35 -0.12 -2.95
C LEU A 35 -4.57 0.14 -3.80
N ARG A 36 -5.61 -0.68 -3.66
CA ARG A 36 -6.87 -0.42 -4.38
C ARG A 36 -7.45 0.92 -3.97
N ARG A 37 -7.43 1.20 -2.68
CA ARG A 37 -7.98 2.45 -2.16
C ARG A 37 -7.19 3.65 -2.67
N LEU A 38 -5.90 3.49 -2.88
CA LEU A 38 -5.08 4.56 -3.42
C LEU A 38 -5.21 4.71 -4.93
N GLY A 39 -6.06 3.91 -5.55
CA GLY A 39 -6.34 4.07 -6.98
C GLY A 39 -5.57 3.16 -7.89
N PHE A 40 -4.90 2.16 -7.36
CA PHE A 40 -4.21 1.20 -8.22
C PHE A 40 -5.20 0.20 -8.79
N ASP A 41 -4.97 -0.17 -10.04
CA ASP A 41 -5.68 -1.26 -10.67
C ASP A 41 -4.97 -2.56 -10.34
N GLU A 42 -5.74 -3.61 -10.12
CA GLU A 42 -5.18 -4.88 -9.74
C GLU A 42 -5.50 -5.95 -10.78
N ARG A 43 -4.49 -6.69 -11.18
CA ARG A 43 -4.66 -7.84 -12.04
C ARG A 43 -4.02 -9.03 -11.35
N ILE A 44 -4.73 -10.15 -11.29
CA ILE A 44 -4.26 -11.32 -10.58
C ILE A 44 -3.91 -12.41 -11.58
N ARG A 45 -2.70 -12.95 -11.46
CA ARG A 45 -2.25 -14.07 -12.27
C ARG A 45 -1.63 -15.09 -11.32
N GLY A 46 -2.31 -16.21 -11.10
CA GLY A 46 -1.86 -17.18 -10.12
C GLY A 46 -1.80 -16.54 -8.75
N SER A 47 -0.65 -16.59 -8.12
CA SER A 47 -0.47 -15.96 -6.82
C SER A 47 0.07 -14.55 -6.92
N HIS A 48 0.23 -14.03 -8.14
CA HIS A 48 0.77 -12.69 -8.33
C HIS A 48 -0.34 -11.67 -8.44
N HIS A 49 -0.25 -10.64 -7.64
CA HIS A 49 -1.16 -9.50 -7.68
C HIS A 49 -0.39 -8.33 -8.26
N ILE A 50 -0.77 -7.92 -9.45
CA ILE A 50 -0.04 -6.91 -10.20
C ILE A 50 -0.80 -5.61 -10.14
N PHE A 51 -0.17 -4.59 -9.57
CA PHE A 51 -0.82 -3.31 -9.36
C PHE A 51 -0.18 -2.25 -10.25
N THR A 52 -1.02 -1.52 -10.95
CA THR A 52 -0.59 -0.42 -11.80
C THR A 52 -1.46 0.80 -11.54
N LYS A 53 -0.91 1.97 -11.79
CA LYS A 53 -1.66 3.20 -11.60
C LYS A 53 -1.18 4.21 -12.62
N GLU A 54 -2.13 4.92 -13.21
CA GLU A 54 -1.79 5.95 -14.16
C GLU A 54 -0.94 7.01 -13.48
N GLY A 55 0.13 7.42 -14.10
CA GLY A 55 1.06 8.38 -13.53
C GLY A 55 2.15 7.75 -12.69
N VAL A 56 2.10 6.44 -12.47
CA VAL A 56 3.13 5.72 -11.74
C VAL A 56 3.80 4.77 -12.70
N GLU A 57 5.10 4.96 -12.92
CA GLU A 57 5.83 4.12 -13.86
C GLU A 57 6.01 2.71 -13.37
N GLU A 58 6.18 2.54 -12.09
CA GLU A 58 6.49 1.24 -11.53
C GLU A 58 5.27 0.33 -11.58
N ILE A 59 5.51 -0.93 -11.82
CA ILE A 59 4.51 -1.97 -11.72
C ILE A 59 4.82 -2.75 -10.45
N LEU A 60 3.86 -2.82 -9.54
CA LEU A 60 4.06 -3.53 -8.29
C LEU A 60 3.52 -4.94 -8.46
N ASN A 61 4.42 -5.90 -8.50
CA ASN A 61 4.06 -7.30 -8.65
C ASN A 61 4.25 -7.96 -7.31
N LEU A 62 3.16 -8.20 -6.59
CA LEU A 62 3.20 -8.66 -5.22
C LEU A 62 2.73 -10.10 -5.11
N GLN A 63 3.37 -10.83 -4.22
CA GLN A 63 3.03 -12.21 -4.00
C GLN A 63 3.04 -12.46 -2.50
N PRO A 64 2.03 -13.11 -1.95
CA PRO A 64 2.00 -13.33 -0.51
C PRO A 64 2.96 -14.42 -0.08
N LYS A 65 3.38 -14.35 1.17
CA LYS A 65 4.05 -15.43 1.83
C LYS A 65 3.17 -15.81 3.00
N GLY A 66 2.41 -16.89 2.84
CA GLY A 66 1.34 -17.15 3.81
C GLY A 66 0.31 -16.05 3.74
N ARG A 67 0.04 -15.43 4.88
CA ARG A 67 -0.93 -14.33 4.94
C ARG A 67 -0.27 -12.98 4.90
N GLN A 68 1.04 -12.94 4.75
CA GLN A 68 1.74 -11.67 4.88
C GLN A 68 2.40 -11.28 3.58
N ALA A 69 2.64 -10.00 3.45
CA ALA A 69 3.42 -9.49 2.34
C ALA A 69 4.88 -9.77 2.60
N LYS A 70 5.63 -9.99 1.54
CA LYS A 70 7.07 -10.19 1.65
C LYS A 70 7.72 -8.86 2.01
N PRO A 71 8.63 -8.84 2.97
CA PRO A 71 9.21 -7.56 3.42
C PRO A 71 9.84 -6.75 2.31
N TYR A 72 10.54 -7.38 1.35
CA TYR A 72 11.17 -6.59 0.30
C TYR A 72 10.12 -5.96 -0.62
N GLN A 73 8.95 -6.57 -0.73
CA GLN A 73 7.88 -5.97 -1.53
C GLN A 73 7.23 -4.81 -0.80
N VAL A 74 7.13 -4.90 0.53
CA VAL A 74 6.66 -3.76 1.31
C VAL A 74 7.59 -2.56 1.09
N LYS A 75 8.89 -2.81 1.02
CA LYS A 75 9.84 -1.73 0.74
C LYS A 75 9.61 -1.13 -0.64
N GLN A 76 9.31 -1.96 -1.63
CA GLN A 76 9.01 -1.46 -2.97
C GLN A 76 7.77 -0.59 -2.97
N VAL A 77 6.73 -1.04 -2.26
CA VAL A 77 5.50 -0.26 -2.16
C VAL A 77 5.79 1.08 -1.51
N ARG A 78 6.54 1.06 -0.40
CA ARG A 78 6.88 2.31 0.30
C ARG A 78 7.61 3.27 -0.62
N ALA A 79 8.57 2.77 -1.39
CA ALA A 79 9.32 3.62 -2.29
C ALA A 79 8.41 4.31 -3.30
N VAL A 80 7.44 3.57 -3.84
CA VAL A 80 6.49 4.13 -4.79
C VAL A 80 5.59 5.16 -4.11
N LEU A 81 5.08 4.82 -2.92
CA LEU A 81 4.21 5.75 -2.20
C LEU A 81 4.92 7.06 -1.91
N LEU A 82 6.19 6.98 -1.53
CA LEU A 82 6.95 8.19 -1.24
C LEU A 82 7.29 8.96 -2.49
N ARG A 83 7.70 8.26 -3.55
CA ARG A 83 8.09 8.92 -4.79
C ARG A 83 6.96 9.74 -5.38
N TYR A 84 5.74 9.19 -5.36
CA TYR A 84 4.60 9.84 -5.99
C TYR A 84 3.69 10.52 -4.98
N ARG A 85 4.12 10.55 -3.69
CA ARG A 85 3.36 11.21 -2.62
C ARG A 85 1.95 10.68 -2.49
N LEU A 86 1.80 9.38 -2.62
CA LEU A 86 0.49 8.77 -2.54
C LEU A 86 0.09 8.55 -1.08
N GLY A 87 -1.18 8.74 -0.80
CA GLY A 87 -1.69 8.52 0.54
C GLY A 87 -1.33 9.57 1.54
N GLY A 88 -0.61 10.60 1.15
CA GLY A 88 -0.25 11.67 2.04
C GLY A 88 -1.29 12.76 2.05
N ARG A 89 -1.18 13.63 3.05
CA ARG A 89 -2.10 14.74 3.13
C ARG A 89 -1.86 15.73 2.05
N GLY A 90 -0.68 15.78 1.51
CA GLY A 90 -0.37 16.71 0.46
C GLY A 90 -1.08 16.41 -0.84
N ASP A 91 -1.69 15.27 -0.93
CA ASP A 91 -2.45 14.97 -2.11
C ASP A 91 -3.70 15.75 -2.21
N GLU A 92 -4.10 16.30 -1.11
CA GLU A 92 -5.30 17.01 -1.16
C GLU A 92 -5.01 18.33 -1.60
N ARG A 93 -5.46 18.79 -2.25
CA ARG A 93 -5.16 20.01 -2.56
C ARG A 93 -5.77 20.46 -3.41
#